data_d552ba64772d6c81ec1802e9fe0ab03c
#
_entry.id   d552ba64772d6c81ec1802e9fe0ab03c
#
_cell.length_a   1.000
_cell.length_b   1.000
_cell.length_c   1.000
_cell.angle_alpha   90.00
_cell.angle_beta   90.00
_cell.angle_gamma   90.00
#
_symmetry.space_group_name_H-M   'P 1'
#
loop_
_entity.id
_entity.type
_entity.pdbx_description
1 polymer ?
#
loop_
_entity_poly.entity_id
_entity_poly.type
_entity_poly.pdbx_seq_one_letter_code
_entity_poly.pdbx_strand_id
1 'polypeptide(L)'
;MGLRPLRNSFLLVALGLNTVGVVLGFVEQFFAAGIFLLAGAGMAVAAIRFFEPTVKPAKTVNVHASFPVFIRIAYGWLLIAGALGIWAARVGAAPGIWGASRHALTVGFIAAMIFCVGQRILPSFCGMRVLWSTKLMFVMLALLMTGCTLRVASEILAYQDYAASAWRVLPISALIELTAVTLFAINLIVTFIRPPIVVPNPLTMTTE
;
A
#
# COMPACT_ATOMS: atom_id res chain seq x y z
N MET A 1 5.05 1.30 -15.98
CA MET A 1 6.09 2.22 -15.47
C MET A 1 7.27 2.14 -16.41
N GLY A 2 7.66 3.23 -17.08
CA GLY A 2 8.95 3.36 -17.73
C GLY A 2 10.01 3.61 -16.67
N LEU A 3 10.17 2.65 -15.76
CA LEU A 3 11.07 2.80 -14.63
C LEU A 3 12.51 2.67 -15.12
N ARG A 4 13.35 3.61 -14.72
CA ARG A 4 14.79 3.39 -14.69
C ARG A 4 15.05 2.15 -13.82
N PRO A 5 16.12 1.39 -14.07
CA PRO A 5 16.44 0.21 -13.26
C PRO A 5 16.53 0.58 -11.77
N LEU A 6 16.08 -0.34 -10.94
CA LEU A 6 16.17 -0.18 -9.48
C LEU A 6 17.63 0.01 -9.07
N ARG A 7 17.86 0.79 -8.02
CA ARG A 7 19.18 0.92 -7.41
C ARG A 7 19.41 -0.24 -6.45
N ASN A 8 19.95 -1.35 -6.95
CA ASN A 8 20.13 -2.57 -6.17
C ASN A 8 20.92 -2.37 -4.88
N SER A 9 21.94 -1.48 -4.89
CA SER A 9 22.72 -1.14 -3.69
C SER A 9 21.85 -0.54 -2.59
N PHE A 10 20.92 0.36 -2.95
CA PHE A 10 19.99 0.95 -1.98
C PHE A 10 18.99 -0.08 -1.45
N LEU A 11 18.56 -1.06 -2.26
CA LEU A 11 17.70 -2.17 -1.80
C LEU A 11 18.44 -3.07 -0.80
N LEU A 12 19.69 -3.40 -1.05
CA LEU A 12 20.50 -4.20 -0.12
C LEU A 12 20.70 -3.47 1.21
N VAL A 13 20.99 -2.16 1.16
CA VAL A 13 21.11 -1.34 2.37
C VAL A 13 19.75 -1.27 3.10
N ALA A 14 18.65 -1.07 2.38
CA ALA A 14 17.32 -1.08 2.97
C ALA A 14 17.02 -2.40 3.67
N LEU A 15 17.33 -3.53 3.04
CA LEU A 15 17.17 -4.86 3.63
C LEU A 15 18.00 -5.02 4.89
N GLY A 16 19.28 -4.64 4.86
CA GLY A 16 20.16 -4.70 6.02
C GLY A 16 19.66 -3.84 7.18
N LEU A 17 19.26 -2.59 6.91
CA LEU A 17 18.70 -1.70 7.93
C LEU A 17 17.40 -2.26 8.53
N ASN A 18 16.49 -2.78 7.71
CA ASN A 18 15.26 -3.39 8.21
C ASN A 18 15.54 -4.63 9.04
N THR A 19 16.50 -5.48 8.64
CA THR A 19 16.91 -6.66 9.44
C THR A 19 17.43 -6.23 10.81
N VAL A 20 18.33 -5.24 10.86
CA VAL A 20 18.83 -4.70 12.12
C VAL A 20 17.69 -4.12 12.96
N GLY A 21 16.78 -3.36 12.36
CA GLY A 21 15.61 -2.81 13.05
C GLY A 21 14.72 -3.89 13.67
N VAL A 22 14.47 -4.98 12.94
CA VAL A 22 13.70 -6.12 13.46
C VAL A 22 14.42 -6.80 14.64
N VAL A 23 15.71 -7.05 14.52
CA VAL A 23 16.51 -7.66 15.60
C VAL A 23 16.50 -6.78 16.86
N LEU A 24 16.68 -5.45 16.69
CA LEU A 24 16.60 -4.51 17.81
C LEU A 24 15.21 -4.50 18.47
N GLY A 25 14.14 -4.66 17.67
CA GLY A 25 12.79 -4.81 18.19
C GLY A 25 12.60 -6.06 19.05
N PHE A 26 13.24 -7.19 18.68
CA PHE A 26 13.20 -8.42 19.48
C PHE A 26 13.95 -8.29 20.81
N VAL A 27 14.97 -7.44 20.88
CA VAL A 27 15.69 -7.17 22.14
C VAL A 27 15.16 -5.91 22.86
N GLU A 28 13.93 -5.51 22.54
CA GLU A 28 13.17 -4.43 23.20
C GLU A 28 13.79 -3.03 23.07
N GLN A 29 14.73 -2.85 22.14
CA GLN A 29 15.32 -1.55 21.82
C GLN A 29 14.44 -0.76 20.83
N PHE A 30 13.19 -0.52 21.18
CA PHE A 30 12.15 0.00 20.27
C PHE A 30 12.49 1.33 19.60
N PHE A 31 13.16 2.23 20.30
CA PHE A 31 13.56 3.51 19.73
C PHE A 31 14.62 3.35 18.64
N ALA A 32 15.68 2.59 18.91
CA ALA A 32 16.71 2.28 17.93
C ALA A 32 16.12 1.48 16.75
N ALA A 33 15.28 0.48 17.05
CA ALA A 33 14.54 -0.28 16.04
C ALA A 33 13.77 0.63 15.09
N GLY A 34 13.01 1.59 15.62
CA GLY A 34 12.26 2.56 14.84
C GLY A 34 13.13 3.40 13.91
N ILE A 35 14.31 3.85 14.36
CA ILE A 35 15.26 4.61 13.53
C ILE A 35 15.74 3.76 12.35
N PHE A 36 16.17 2.51 12.61
CA PHE A 36 16.65 1.62 11.56
C PHE A 36 15.54 1.26 10.55
N LEU A 37 14.32 1.01 11.02
CA LEU A 37 13.17 0.72 10.15
C LEU A 37 12.78 1.93 9.30
N LEU A 38 12.78 3.13 9.86
CA LEU A 38 12.50 4.35 9.08
C LEU A 38 13.62 4.64 8.07
N ALA A 39 14.88 4.47 8.45
CA ALA A 39 16.00 4.61 7.54
C ALA A 39 15.93 3.57 6.40
N GLY A 40 15.60 2.32 6.71
CA GLY A 40 15.38 1.27 5.74
C GLY A 40 14.22 1.58 4.78
N ALA A 41 13.10 2.10 5.28
CA ALA A 41 11.99 2.57 4.48
C ALA A 41 12.41 3.72 3.55
N GLY A 42 13.17 4.70 4.04
CA GLY A 42 13.72 5.80 3.23
C GLY A 42 14.65 5.30 2.12
N MET A 43 15.51 4.34 2.42
CA MET A 43 16.37 3.70 1.42
C MET A 43 15.58 2.91 0.37
N ALA A 44 14.51 2.21 0.76
CA ALA A 44 13.62 1.54 -0.17
C ALA A 44 12.92 2.54 -1.12
N VAL A 45 12.43 3.65 -0.59
CA VAL A 45 11.83 4.75 -1.38
C VAL A 45 12.85 5.34 -2.36
N ALA A 46 14.10 5.54 -1.93
CA ALA A 46 15.19 6.01 -2.79
C ALA A 46 15.57 4.98 -3.87
N ALA A 47 15.54 3.68 -3.52
CA ALA A 47 15.85 2.59 -4.45
C ALA A 47 14.86 2.52 -5.62
N ILE A 48 13.56 2.73 -5.38
CA ILE A 48 12.51 2.76 -6.40
C ILE A 48 12.47 4.08 -7.19
N ARG A 49 13.35 5.03 -6.88
CA ARG A 49 13.43 6.35 -7.54
C ARG A 49 12.12 7.12 -7.46
N PHE A 50 11.50 7.10 -6.28
CA PHE A 50 10.16 7.64 -6.03
C PHE A 50 9.97 9.10 -6.48
N PHE A 51 10.99 9.93 -6.28
CA PHE A 51 10.95 11.36 -6.61
C PHE A 51 11.44 11.67 -8.04
N GLU A 52 11.98 10.68 -8.75
CA GLU A 52 12.49 10.93 -10.09
C GLU A 52 11.31 10.93 -11.11
N PRO A 53 11.35 11.85 -12.10
CA PRO A 53 10.36 11.88 -13.16
C PRO A 53 10.41 10.59 -13.99
N THR A 54 9.23 10.09 -14.37
CA THR A 54 9.13 8.91 -15.22
C THR A 54 9.64 9.23 -16.63
N VAL A 55 10.59 8.45 -17.13
CA VAL A 55 11.16 8.62 -18.48
C VAL A 55 10.21 8.18 -19.59
N LYS A 56 9.29 7.28 -19.28
CA LYS A 56 8.27 6.78 -20.20
C LYS A 56 6.91 6.75 -19.51
N PRO A 57 5.83 7.04 -20.26
CA PRO A 57 4.49 6.91 -19.69
C PRO A 57 4.27 5.49 -19.16
N ALA A 58 3.60 5.39 -18.02
CA ALA A 58 3.26 4.10 -17.45
C ALA A 58 2.35 3.34 -18.43
N LYS A 59 2.74 2.11 -18.79
CA LYS A 59 1.82 1.21 -19.50
C LYS A 59 0.76 0.74 -18.49
N THR A 60 -0.33 1.49 -18.40
CA THR A 60 -1.47 1.19 -17.51
C THR A 60 -2.52 0.33 -18.21
N VAL A 61 -2.07 -0.56 -19.13
CA VAL A 61 -2.98 -1.50 -19.78
C VAL A 61 -3.63 -2.36 -18.70
N ASN A 62 -4.95 -2.42 -18.71
CA ASN A 62 -5.79 -3.21 -17.78
C ASN A 62 -5.79 -2.76 -16.31
N VAL A 63 -5.26 -1.58 -15.98
CA VAL A 63 -5.36 -0.97 -14.66
C VAL A 63 -5.77 0.49 -14.76
N HIS A 64 -6.30 1.06 -13.68
CA HIS A 64 -6.65 2.49 -13.66
C HIS A 64 -5.40 3.38 -13.75
N ALA A 65 -5.52 4.53 -14.40
CA ALA A 65 -4.41 5.48 -14.58
C ALA A 65 -3.79 5.98 -13.26
N SER A 66 -4.57 5.98 -12.16
CA SER A 66 -4.10 6.35 -10.82
C SER A 66 -3.22 5.29 -10.14
N PHE A 67 -3.06 4.10 -10.71
CA PHE A 67 -2.25 3.01 -10.14
C PHE A 67 -0.86 3.47 -9.64
N PRO A 68 -0.05 4.23 -10.40
CA PRO A 68 1.25 4.70 -9.90
C PRO A 68 1.14 5.66 -8.71
N VAL A 69 0.05 6.44 -8.64
CA VAL A 69 -0.19 7.37 -7.54
C VAL A 69 -0.46 6.62 -6.25
N PHE A 70 -1.31 5.59 -6.28
CA PHE A 70 -1.60 4.78 -5.10
C PHE A 70 -0.38 4.02 -4.58
N ILE A 71 0.48 3.51 -5.48
CA ILE A 71 1.77 2.94 -5.06
C ILE A 71 2.62 3.98 -4.32
N ARG A 72 2.67 5.22 -4.82
CA ARG A 72 3.39 6.30 -4.14
C ARG A 72 2.79 6.62 -2.77
N ILE A 73 1.47 6.70 -2.68
CA ILE A 73 0.77 6.91 -1.40
C ILE A 73 1.11 5.78 -0.41
N ALA A 74 1.11 4.52 -0.86
CA ALA A 74 1.47 3.38 -0.02
C ALA A 74 2.89 3.52 0.55
N TYR A 75 3.89 3.89 -0.27
CA TYR A 75 5.24 4.17 0.25
C TYR A 75 5.30 5.38 1.18
N GLY A 76 4.44 6.39 0.99
CA GLY A 76 4.26 7.47 1.95
C GLY A 76 3.80 6.95 3.32
N TRP A 77 2.83 6.03 3.33
CA TRP A 77 2.39 5.37 4.56
C TRP A 77 3.47 4.54 5.25
N LEU A 78 4.36 3.90 4.49
CA LEU A 78 5.52 3.19 5.06
C LEU A 78 6.42 4.14 5.86
N LEU A 79 6.68 5.35 5.34
CA LEU A 79 7.46 6.37 6.04
C LEU A 79 6.72 6.91 7.27
N ILE A 80 5.41 7.16 7.15
CA ILE A 80 4.56 7.59 8.27
C ILE A 80 4.56 6.52 9.38
N ALA A 81 4.43 5.25 9.03
CA ALA A 81 4.47 4.14 9.99
C ALA A 81 5.78 4.13 10.79
N GLY A 82 6.93 4.28 10.10
CA GLY A 82 8.23 4.36 10.76
C GLY A 82 8.36 5.57 11.70
N ALA A 83 7.90 6.74 11.25
CA ALA A 83 7.90 7.95 12.07
C ALA A 83 7.02 7.83 13.32
N LEU A 84 5.81 7.29 13.17
CA LEU A 84 4.90 7.00 14.28
C LEU A 84 5.49 5.98 15.26
N GLY A 85 6.20 4.96 14.76
CA GLY A 85 6.90 3.98 15.60
C GLY A 85 7.98 4.61 16.48
N ILE A 86 8.76 5.55 15.93
CA ILE A 86 9.75 6.31 16.70
C ILE A 86 9.07 7.18 17.74
N TRP A 87 7.99 7.86 17.37
CA TRP A 87 7.21 8.68 18.30
C TRP A 87 6.66 7.84 19.44
N ALA A 88 6.01 6.70 19.14
CA ALA A 88 5.49 5.78 20.14
C ALA A 88 6.58 5.29 21.11
N ALA A 89 7.77 4.97 20.60
CA ALA A 89 8.89 4.52 21.41
C ALA A 89 9.46 5.62 22.34
N ARG A 90 9.31 6.89 21.96
CA ARG A 90 9.73 8.04 22.81
C ARG A 90 8.75 8.39 23.92
N VAL A 91 7.46 8.30 23.63
CA VAL A 91 6.41 8.70 24.57
C VAL A 91 6.14 7.60 25.60
N GLY A 92 6.69 6.40 25.41
CA GLY A 92 6.49 5.26 26.30
C GLY A 92 5.11 4.62 26.13
N ALA A 93 4.33 4.49 27.22
CA ALA A 93 3.00 3.83 27.17
C ALA A 93 1.97 4.67 26.41
N ALA A 94 2.08 4.70 25.08
CA ALA A 94 1.18 5.40 24.18
C ALA A 94 0.49 4.41 23.22
N PRO A 95 -0.50 3.62 23.71
CA PRO A 95 -1.12 2.53 22.95
C PRO A 95 -1.73 3.01 21.63
N GLY A 96 -2.31 4.20 21.59
CA GLY A 96 -2.89 4.76 20.35
C GLY A 96 -1.85 5.07 19.27
N ILE A 97 -0.66 5.56 19.63
CA ILE A 97 0.39 5.85 18.66
C ILE A 97 0.98 4.54 18.11
N TRP A 98 1.12 3.50 18.93
CA TRP A 98 1.51 2.16 18.48
C TRP A 98 0.46 1.55 17.54
N GLY A 99 -0.83 1.67 17.88
CA GLY A 99 -1.93 1.26 17.02
C GLY A 99 -1.89 1.97 15.67
N ALA A 100 -1.78 3.29 15.68
CA ALA A 100 -1.68 4.13 14.50
C ALA A 100 -0.47 3.75 13.61
N SER A 101 0.71 3.50 14.20
CA SER A 101 1.89 3.03 13.47
C SER A 101 1.65 1.69 12.78
N ARG A 102 1.04 0.72 13.47
CA ARG A 102 0.70 -0.59 12.91
C ARG A 102 -0.34 -0.48 11.80
N HIS A 103 -1.38 0.36 11.96
CA HIS A 103 -2.38 0.62 10.92
C HIS A 103 -1.77 1.26 9.68
N ALA A 104 -0.92 2.26 9.85
CA ALA A 104 -0.18 2.88 8.76
C ALA A 104 0.66 1.86 7.97
N LEU A 105 1.31 0.91 8.67
CA LEU A 105 2.10 -0.14 8.04
C LEU A 105 1.22 -1.19 7.36
N THR A 106 0.23 -1.73 8.07
CA THR A 106 -0.55 -2.90 7.59
C THR A 106 -1.59 -2.50 6.55
N VAL A 107 -2.37 -1.46 6.79
CA VAL A 107 -3.43 -1.02 5.88
C VAL A 107 -2.88 -0.02 4.87
N GLY A 108 -2.17 1.01 5.34
CA GLY A 108 -1.66 2.07 4.48
C GLY A 108 -0.61 1.59 3.48
N PHE A 109 0.30 0.71 3.88
CA PHE A 109 1.34 0.19 3.00
C PHE A 109 1.04 -1.23 2.49
N ILE A 110 0.96 -2.25 3.37
CA ILE A 110 0.90 -3.65 2.93
C ILE A 110 -0.41 -3.93 2.19
N ALA A 111 -1.58 -3.63 2.76
CA ALA A 111 -2.85 -3.88 2.10
C ALA A 111 -2.98 -3.07 0.80
N ALA A 112 -2.55 -1.80 0.80
CA ALA A 112 -2.54 -0.99 -0.42
C ALA A 112 -1.68 -1.59 -1.53
N MET A 113 -0.49 -2.10 -1.20
CA MET A 113 0.38 -2.79 -2.16
C MET A 113 -0.26 -4.09 -2.67
N ILE A 114 -0.87 -4.89 -1.78
CA ILE A 114 -1.61 -6.10 -2.17
C ILE A 114 -2.75 -5.74 -3.13
N PHE A 115 -3.52 -4.71 -2.83
CA PHE A 115 -4.66 -4.29 -3.65
C PHE A 115 -4.21 -3.73 -5.01
N CYS A 116 -3.15 -2.91 -5.02
CA CYS A 116 -2.59 -2.39 -6.27
C CYS A 116 -2.02 -3.52 -7.14
N VAL A 117 -1.09 -4.29 -6.58
CA VAL A 117 -0.31 -5.28 -7.34
C VAL A 117 -1.16 -6.51 -7.64
N GLY A 118 -1.98 -6.95 -6.68
CA GLY A 118 -2.85 -8.12 -6.82
C GLY A 118 -3.82 -7.98 -8.00
N GLN A 119 -4.51 -6.86 -8.14
CA GLN A 119 -5.44 -6.64 -9.25
C GLN A 119 -4.76 -6.56 -10.62
N ARG A 120 -3.48 -6.28 -10.66
CA ARG A 120 -2.71 -6.30 -11.90
C ARG A 120 -2.17 -7.69 -12.24
N ILE A 121 -1.69 -8.40 -11.21
CA ILE A 121 -0.95 -9.66 -11.42
C ILE A 121 -1.91 -10.86 -11.46
N LEU A 122 -2.86 -10.95 -10.54
CA LEU A 122 -3.74 -12.12 -10.42
C LEU A 122 -4.53 -12.42 -11.71
N PRO A 123 -5.17 -11.46 -12.39
CA PRO A 123 -5.85 -11.74 -13.65
C PRO A 123 -4.92 -12.27 -14.74
N SER A 124 -3.67 -11.80 -14.75
CA SER A 124 -2.67 -12.24 -15.74
C SER A 124 -2.24 -13.69 -15.51
N PHE A 125 -2.05 -14.10 -14.26
CA PHE A 125 -1.70 -15.48 -13.92
C PHE A 125 -2.86 -16.47 -14.13
N CYS A 126 -4.11 -16.01 -13.98
CA CYS A 126 -5.30 -16.85 -14.12
C CYS A 126 -5.87 -16.84 -15.55
N GLY A 127 -5.02 -16.98 -16.57
CA GLY A 127 -5.44 -17.14 -17.97
C GLY A 127 -5.53 -15.81 -18.74
N MET A 128 -4.64 -14.86 -18.47
CA MET A 128 -4.54 -13.57 -19.19
C MET A 128 -5.84 -12.76 -19.19
N ARG A 129 -6.59 -12.84 -18.10
CA ARG A 129 -7.87 -12.15 -17.96
C ARG A 129 -7.67 -10.65 -17.79
N VAL A 130 -8.63 -9.89 -18.25
CA VAL A 130 -8.68 -8.43 -18.03
C VAL A 130 -9.52 -8.15 -16.78
N LEU A 131 -9.04 -7.26 -15.92
CA LEU A 131 -9.77 -6.85 -14.72
C LEU A 131 -11.16 -6.36 -15.09
N TRP A 132 -12.19 -6.83 -14.37
CA TRP A 132 -13.59 -6.49 -14.66
C TRP A 132 -13.82 -4.99 -14.69
N SER A 133 -13.35 -4.28 -13.67
CA SER A 133 -13.54 -2.83 -13.58
C SER A 133 -12.30 -2.11 -13.06
N THR A 134 -11.68 -1.33 -13.92
CA THR A 134 -10.58 -0.44 -13.53
C THR A 134 -11.08 0.75 -12.69
N LYS A 135 -12.33 1.21 -12.92
CA LYS A 135 -12.96 2.25 -12.10
C LYS A 135 -13.19 1.77 -10.66
N LEU A 136 -13.64 0.52 -10.50
CA LEU A 136 -13.82 -0.08 -9.18
C LEU A 136 -12.49 -0.21 -8.45
N MET A 137 -11.40 -0.52 -9.15
CA MET A 137 -10.05 -0.49 -8.60
C MET A 137 -9.71 0.89 -8.01
N PHE A 138 -10.03 1.98 -8.71
CA PHE A 138 -9.82 3.33 -8.18
C PHE A 138 -10.64 3.58 -6.92
N VAL A 139 -11.95 3.28 -6.95
CA VAL A 139 -12.87 3.54 -5.83
C VAL A 139 -12.42 2.80 -4.57
N MET A 140 -12.11 1.51 -4.67
CA MET A 140 -11.70 0.73 -3.51
C MET A 140 -10.35 1.19 -2.92
N LEU A 141 -9.38 1.58 -3.78
CA LEU A 141 -8.11 2.13 -3.30
C LEU A 141 -8.30 3.48 -2.62
N ALA A 142 -9.17 4.34 -3.16
CA ALA A 142 -9.52 5.61 -2.55
C ALA A 142 -10.20 5.42 -1.18
N LEU A 143 -11.13 4.47 -1.08
CA LEU A 143 -11.77 4.11 0.19
C LEU A 143 -10.76 3.56 1.20
N LEU A 144 -9.87 2.65 0.77
CA LEU A 144 -8.83 2.09 1.63
C LEU A 144 -7.93 3.19 2.21
N MET A 145 -7.47 4.12 1.37
CA MET A 145 -6.63 5.24 1.81
C MET A 145 -7.38 6.19 2.73
N THR A 146 -8.65 6.47 2.45
CA THR A 146 -9.50 7.32 3.31
C THR A 146 -9.73 6.65 4.67
N GLY A 147 -10.09 5.36 4.67
CA GLY A 147 -10.28 4.58 5.90
C GLY A 147 -9.02 4.56 6.76
N CYS A 148 -7.87 4.25 6.15
CA CYS A 148 -6.57 4.27 6.82
C CYS A 148 -6.23 5.64 7.42
N THR A 149 -6.45 6.73 6.68
CA THR A 149 -6.20 8.10 7.15
C THR A 149 -7.09 8.43 8.37
N LEU A 150 -8.37 8.14 8.26
CA LEU A 150 -9.33 8.35 9.36
C LEU A 150 -8.95 7.50 10.58
N ARG A 151 -8.55 6.25 10.36
CA ARG A 151 -8.17 5.34 11.44
C ARG A 151 -6.94 5.83 12.17
N VAL A 152 -5.85 6.10 11.46
CA VAL A 152 -4.59 6.58 12.05
C VAL A 152 -4.80 7.91 12.78
N ALA A 153 -5.50 8.86 12.17
CA ALA A 153 -5.76 10.15 12.79
C ALA A 153 -6.64 10.02 14.04
N SER A 154 -7.74 9.27 13.96
CA SER A 154 -8.66 9.10 15.09
C SER A 154 -8.05 8.30 16.23
N GLU A 155 -7.20 7.31 15.97
CA GLU A 155 -6.46 6.60 17.02
C GLU A 155 -5.57 7.55 17.82
N ILE A 156 -4.78 8.39 17.14
CA ILE A 156 -3.93 9.37 17.82
C ILE A 156 -4.77 10.36 18.62
N LEU A 157 -5.82 10.94 18.00
CA LEU A 157 -6.66 11.96 18.65
C LEU A 157 -7.46 11.42 19.85
N ALA A 158 -7.95 10.17 19.74
CA ALA A 158 -8.75 9.54 20.78
C ALA A 158 -7.91 9.12 22.00
N TYR A 159 -6.80 8.43 21.76
CA TYR A 159 -5.97 7.89 22.85
C TYR A 159 -5.04 8.91 23.50
N GLN A 160 -4.82 10.06 22.87
CA GLN A 160 -4.09 11.19 23.47
C GLN A 160 -5.04 12.24 24.08
N ASP A 161 -6.35 11.93 24.16
CA ASP A 161 -7.39 12.81 24.69
C ASP A 161 -7.47 14.20 24.02
N TYR A 162 -6.98 14.30 22.76
CA TYR A 162 -7.07 15.57 22.01
C TYR A 162 -8.49 15.86 21.53
N ALA A 163 -9.30 14.82 21.24
CA ALA A 163 -10.66 14.98 20.76
C ALA A 163 -11.55 13.77 21.12
N ALA A 164 -12.50 13.95 22.02
CA ALA A 164 -13.45 12.88 22.40
C ALA A 164 -14.32 12.40 21.21
N SER A 165 -14.56 13.26 20.22
CA SER A 165 -15.30 12.90 19.00
C SER A 165 -14.57 11.85 18.15
N ALA A 166 -13.25 11.73 18.28
CA ALA A 166 -12.45 10.77 17.54
C ALA A 166 -12.85 9.31 17.81
N TRP A 167 -13.36 9.00 19.01
CA TRP A 167 -13.90 7.68 19.32
C TRP A 167 -15.07 7.25 18.43
N ARG A 168 -15.85 8.20 17.92
CA ARG A 168 -16.94 7.93 16.97
C ARG A 168 -16.43 7.67 15.55
N VAL A 169 -15.27 8.20 15.19
CA VAL A 169 -14.68 8.04 13.85
C VAL A 169 -14.03 6.67 13.71
N LEU A 170 -13.52 6.07 14.78
CA LEU A 170 -12.87 4.76 14.75
C LEU A 170 -13.74 3.66 14.12
N PRO A 171 -15.00 3.42 14.53
CA PRO A 171 -15.82 2.40 13.89
C PRO A 171 -16.18 2.76 12.44
N ILE A 172 -16.34 4.04 12.11
CA ILE A 172 -16.63 4.49 10.74
C ILE A 172 -15.46 4.18 9.82
N SER A 173 -14.23 4.41 10.25
CA SER A 173 -13.04 4.07 9.47
C SER A 173 -12.96 2.58 9.15
N ALA A 174 -13.29 1.72 10.12
CA ALA A 174 -13.32 0.27 9.91
C ALA A 174 -14.38 -0.17 8.89
N LEU A 175 -15.55 0.45 8.88
CA LEU A 175 -16.58 0.18 7.87
C LEU A 175 -16.14 0.60 6.47
N ILE A 176 -15.44 1.72 6.34
CA ILE A 176 -14.89 2.19 5.07
C ILE A 176 -13.83 1.20 4.55
N GLU A 177 -12.92 0.74 5.41
CA GLU A 177 -11.91 -0.25 5.06
C GLU A 177 -12.53 -1.59 4.67
N LEU A 178 -13.53 -2.07 5.43
CA LEU A 178 -14.27 -3.29 5.10
C LEU A 178 -14.96 -3.18 3.74
N THR A 179 -15.55 -2.03 3.43
CA THR A 179 -16.14 -1.76 2.12
C THR A 179 -15.09 -1.85 1.02
N ALA A 180 -13.90 -1.26 1.23
CA ALA A 180 -12.81 -1.35 0.27
C ALA A 180 -12.37 -2.81 0.01
N VAL A 181 -12.22 -3.62 1.06
CA VAL A 181 -11.89 -5.06 0.97
C VAL A 181 -12.97 -5.82 0.21
N THR A 182 -14.24 -5.55 0.51
CA THR A 182 -15.40 -6.19 -0.16
C THR A 182 -15.40 -5.88 -1.65
N LEU A 183 -15.20 -4.63 -2.02
CA LEU A 183 -15.12 -4.21 -3.44
C LEU A 183 -13.93 -4.84 -4.15
N PHE A 184 -12.79 -4.99 -3.47
CA PHE A 184 -11.63 -5.72 -4.01
C PHE A 184 -11.99 -7.18 -4.30
N ALA A 185 -12.61 -7.88 -3.35
CA ALA A 185 -13.04 -9.26 -3.52
C ALA A 185 -14.04 -9.40 -4.67
N ILE A 186 -15.05 -8.54 -4.74
CA ILE A 186 -16.05 -8.53 -5.82
C ILE A 186 -15.36 -8.33 -7.18
N ASN A 187 -14.45 -7.36 -7.29
CA ASN A 187 -13.77 -7.08 -8.56
C ASN A 187 -12.95 -8.28 -9.05
N LEU A 188 -12.28 -8.99 -8.16
CA LEU A 188 -11.53 -10.20 -8.49
C LEU A 188 -12.46 -11.38 -8.80
N ILE A 189 -13.48 -11.65 -7.98
CA ILE A 189 -14.43 -12.75 -8.20
C ILE A 189 -15.09 -12.62 -9.56
N VAL A 190 -15.61 -11.43 -9.89
CA VAL A 190 -16.26 -11.20 -11.20
C VAL A 190 -15.24 -11.32 -12.34
N THR A 191 -13.99 -10.91 -12.14
CA THR A 191 -12.92 -11.10 -13.13
C THR A 191 -12.67 -12.58 -13.41
N PHE A 192 -12.71 -13.44 -12.38
CA PHE A 192 -12.43 -14.87 -12.51
C PHE A 192 -13.62 -15.69 -13.04
N ILE A 193 -14.85 -15.26 -12.76
CA ILE A 193 -16.04 -15.96 -13.26
C ILE A 193 -16.31 -15.65 -14.74
N ARG A 194 -15.98 -14.46 -15.24
CA ARG A 194 -16.18 -14.10 -16.63
C ARG A 194 -15.30 -14.94 -17.56
N PRO A 195 -15.80 -15.32 -18.74
CA PRO A 195 -14.98 -16.00 -19.72
C PRO A 195 -13.80 -15.11 -20.15
N PRO A 196 -12.62 -15.68 -20.43
CA PRO A 196 -11.48 -14.92 -20.94
C PRO A 196 -11.84 -14.24 -22.27
N ILE A 197 -11.42 -12.98 -22.44
CA ILE A 197 -11.59 -12.29 -23.72
C ILE A 197 -10.64 -12.97 -24.73
N VAL A 198 -11.20 -13.71 -25.67
CA VAL A 198 -10.43 -14.26 -26.79
C VAL A 198 -10.10 -13.07 -27.71
N VAL A 199 -8.86 -12.61 -27.67
CA VAL A 199 -8.38 -11.65 -28.66
C VAL A 199 -8.21 -12.42 -29.96
N PRO A 200 -8.95 -12.07 -31.04
CA PRO A 200 -8.77 -12.75 -32.35
C PRO A 200 -7.30 -12.65 -32.75
N ASN A 201 -6.72 -13.78 -33.15
CA ASN A 201 -5.36 -13.79 -33.60
C ASN A 201 -5.28 -13.00 -34.92
N PRO A 202 -4.50 -11.90 -34.99
CA PRO A 202 -4.41 -11.10 -36.22
C PRO A 202 -3.91 -11.88 -37.42
N LEU A 203 -3.28 -13.04 -37.22
CA LEU A 203 -2.80 -13.91 -38.29
C LEU A 203 -3.92 -14.74 -38.96
N THR A 204 -5.11 -14.83 -38.37
CA THR A 204 -6.25 -15.55 -38.95
C THR A 204 -7.18 -14.66 -39.79
N MET A 205 -6.94 -13.34 -39.83
CA MET A 205 -7.76 -12.38 -40.60
C MET A 205 -7.30 -12.16 -42.04
N THR A 206 -6.29 -12.85 -42.53
CA THR A 206 -5.71 -12.65 -43.90
C THR A 206 -6.06 -13.72 -44.92
N THR A 207 -7.11 -14.50 -44.71
CA THR A 207 -7.53 -15.55 -45.65
C THR A 207 -8.99 -15.47 -46.06
N GLU A 208 -9.51 -14.26 -46.36
CA GLU A 208 -10.72 -14.10 -47.18
C GLU A 208 -10.50 -13.04 -48.26
#